data_4b9d9b7d8b23099b6c19a81a97105665
#
_entry.id   4b9d9b7d8b23099b6c19a81a97105665
#
_cell.length_a   1.000
_cell.length_b   1.000
_cell.length_c   1.000
_cell.angle_alpha   90.00
_cell.angle_beta   90.00
_cell.angle_gamma   90.00
#
_symmetry.space_group_name_H-M   'P 1'
#
loop_
_entity.id
_entity.type
_entity.pdbx_description
1 polymer ?
#
loop_
_entity_poly.entity_id
_entity_poly.type
_entity_poly.pdbx_seq_one_letter_code
_entity_poly.pdbx_strand_id
1 'polypeptide(L)'
;MKAFRFSGIAIFLVLLMAACGQKKQTANGPMAPDPTAKPKVKLAKVTTEPVAQLQVYSATIEGEIKNNIAPSTPGRISRIRVEVGDNVRRGQILVEMDETTLSQQEMQLKNLETEFNRIDQLYKVGGVSKSEWDNVNLQLEVARKSFQTLKENTQLASPIDGVVTARNYDNGDLYGGQAILAVQKIAPVKLTINVSEQFYSKVKKGDEVSIELDAYPGETFTGKVSLIYPTIDAMTHTFPVEINVPNTDLKLRPGMFARATLNLGTLDHVVVPDLAIEKRAGSGDRFVYVYENGKVIYSKVELGQRLGDRYELISGVPDGAQIVIAGLSKLSDGREVEVEK
;
A
#
# COMPACT_ATOMS: atom_id res chain seq x y z
N MET A 1 32.35 -6.21 -59.81
CA MET A 1 32.02 -5.86 -61.20
C MET A 1 31.47 -4.46 -61.20
N LYS A 2 32.09 -3.59 -62.11
CA LYS A 2 31.68 -2.26 -62.59
C LYS A 2 31.67 -1.16 -61.50
N ALA A 3 32.58 -0.23 -61.25
CA ALA A 3 33.46 0.57 -62.13
C ALA A 3 32.71 1.49 -63.11
N PHE A 4 32.73 2.81 -62.79
CA PHE A 4 32.76 3.94 -63.76
C PHE A 4 32.98 5.22 -62.92
N ARG A 5 33.96 5.93 -62.92
CA ARG A 5 34.98 6.61 -63.74
C ARG A 5 34.45 7.82 -64.49
N PHE A 6 35.24 8.88 -64.32
CA PHE A 6 35.52 10.07 -65.20
C PHE A 6 34.61 11.29 -64.98
N SER A 7 35.00 12.54 -65.00
CA SER A 7 36.15 13.29 -65.42
C SER A 7 35.71 14.76 -65.30
N GLY A 8 36.35 15.76 -64.82
CA GLY A 8 37.55 16.42 -65.25
C GLY A 8 37.24 17.82 -65.89
N ILE A 9 38.17 18.75 -65.79
CA ILE A 9 38.28 20.02 -66.49
C ILE A 9 37.85 21.22 -65.64
N ALA A 10 38.69 22.01 -64.97
CA ALA A 10 39.85 22.80 -65.40
C ALA A 10 39.51 24.26 -65.89
N ILE A 11 40.04 25.22 -65.12
CA ILE A 11 40.59 26.52 -65.55
C ILE A 11 39.63 27.61 -66.09
N PHE A 12 39.50 28.78 -65.39
CA PHE A 12 39.96 30.06 -65.97
C PHE A 12 40.14 31.11 -64.85
N LEU A 13 41.32 31.70 -64.90
CA LEU A 13 41.90 32.80 -64.15
C LEU A 13 41.46 34.11 -64.80
N VAL A 14 40.86 35.07 -64.03
CA VAL A 14 40.98 36.51 -64.43
C VAL A 14 41.08 37.36 -63.17
N LEU A 15 42.21 37.96 -63.02
CA LEU A 15 42.55 39.13 -62.19
C LEU A 15 41.76 40.35 -62.63
N LEU A 16 41.15 41.08 -61.67
CA LEU A 16 40.93 42.51 -61.83
C LEU A 16 41.01 43.19 -60.46
N MET A 17 42.07 43.97 -60.29
CA MET A 17 42.22 44.92 -59.21
C MET A 17 41.36 46.15 -59.47
N ALA A 18 40.64 46.65 -58.45
CA ALA A 18 40.32 48.06 -58.26
C ALA A 18 39.92 48.33 -56.81
N ALA A 19 40.67 48.91 -56.14
CA ALA A 19 40.91 50.09 -55.30
C ALA A 19 39.70 50.64 -54.50
N CYS A 20 40.01 50.87 -53.19
CA CYS A 20 39.60 51.97 -52.30
C CYS A 20 38.14 52.12 -51.87
N GLY A 21 37.92 51.96 -50.52
CA GLY A 21 36.79 52.48 -49.80
C GLY A 21 36.76 52.05 -48.34
N GLN A 22 37.68 52.52 -47.51
CA GLN A 22 37.67 52.35 -46.07
C GLN A 22 36.52 53.17 -45.48
N LYS A 23 35.38 52.52 -45.22
CA LYS A 23 34.42 52.98 -44.26
C LYS A 23 34.60 52.15 -42.94
N LYS A 24 35.12 52.83 -41.93
CA LYS A 24 35.09 52.33 -40.56
C LYS A 24 33.64 52.05 -40.18
N GLN A 25 33.21 50.80 -40.26
CA GLN A 25 32.07 50.33 -39.55
C GLN A 25 32.52 49.96 -38.11
N THR A 26 32.13 50.78 -37.16
CA THR A 26 32.15 50.46 -35.76
C THR A 26 31.27 49.23 -35.58
N ALA A 27 31.89 48.06 -35.51
CA ALA A 27 31.25 46.81 -35.10
C ALA A 27 30.95 46.93 -33.61
N ASN A 28 29.71 47.33 -33.27
CA ASN A 28 29.13 47.02 -32.01
C ASN A 28 28.76 45.51 -32.02
N GLY A 29 29.78 44.65 -31.93
CA GLY A 29 29.58 43.27 -31.51
C GLY A 29 29.17 43.24 -30.03
N PRO A 30 28.40 42.26 -29.60
CA PRO A 30 28.12 42.11 -28.19
C PRO A 30 29.46 42.03 -27.46
N MET A 31 29.69 43.00 -26.58
CA MET A 31 30.87 43.11 -25.73
C MET A 31 31.04 41.79 -24.97
N ALA A 32 32.14 41.08 -25.20
CA ALA A 32 32.46 39.87 -24.44
C ALA A 32 32.35 40.22 -22.94
N PRO A 33 31.72 39.39 -22.13
CA PRO A 33 31.55 39.69 -20.72
C PRO A 33 32.91 39.86 -20.08
N ASP A 34 33.10 40.99 -19.41
CA ASP A 34 34.31 41.33 -18.68
C ASP A 34 34.61 40.20 -17.69
N PRO A 35 35.75 39.50 -17.82
CA PRO A 35 36.08 38.39 -16.93
C PRO A 35 36.27 38.84 -15.48
N THR A 36 36.39 40.14 -15.20
CA THR A 36 36.51 40.71 -13.86
C THR A 36 35.19 41.14 -13.25
N ALA A 37 34.09 41.14 -14.00
CA ALA A 37 32.79 41.52 -13.49
C ALA A 37 32.27 40.46 -12.48
N LYS A 38 31.92 40.94 -11.28
CA LYS A 38 31.29 40.08 -10.26
C LYS A 38 29.90 39.65 -10.77
N PRO A 39 29.62 38.33 -10.81
CA PRO A 39 28.29 37.86 -11.18
C PRO A 39 27.22 38.38 -10.21
N LYS A 40 26.10 38.86 -10.75
CA LYS A 40 24.95 39.27 -9.94
C LYS A 40 24.16 38.03 -9.54
N VAL A 41 23.83 37.92 -8.25
CA VAL A 41 23.11 36.79 -7.68
C VAL A 41 21.93 37.28 -6.83
N LYS A 42 20.86 36.48 -6.81
CA LYS A 42 19.78 36.67 -5.83
C LYS A 42 19.97 35.69 -4.71
N LEU A 43 19.75 36.15 -3.49
CA LEU A 43 19.86 35.34 -2.27
C LEU A 43 18.50 35.05 -1.69
N ALA A 44 18.38 33.87 -1.07
CA ALA A 44 17.31 33.54 -0.16
C ALA A 44 17.89 33.10 1.18
N LYS A 45 17.25 33.49 2.26
CA LYS A 45 17.58 32.97 3.59
C LYS A 45 16.89 31.64 3.78
N VAL A 46 17.62 30.62 4.18
CA VAL A 46 17.05 29.31 4.51
C VAL A 46 16.56 29.33 5.94
N THR A 47 15.51 28.57 6.18
CA THR A 47 14.88 28.40 7.50
C THR A 47 14.67 26.94 7.78
N THR A 48 14.83 26.58 9.04
CA THR A 48 14.46 25.26 9.55
C THR A 48 12.95 25.22 9.71
N GLU A 49 12.32 24.23 9.15
CA GLU A 49 10.88 23.99 9.20
C GLU A 49 10.61 22.55 9.65
N PRO A 50 9.47 22.29 10.33
CA PRO A 50 9.06 20.94 10.67
C PRO A 50 8.61 20.19 9.40
N VAL A 51 9.36 19.16 9.02
CA VAL A 51 9.10 18.33 7.84
C VAL A 51 8.56 16.98 8.26
N ALA A 52 7.34 16.63 7.79
CA ALA A 52 6.74 15.34 8.08
C ALA A 52 7.52 14.22 7.37
N GLN A 53 7.88 13.18 8.12
CA GLN A 53 8.61 12.02 7.61
C GLN A 53 7.63 10.98 7.06
N LEU A 54 7.24 11.17 5.80
CA LEU A 54 6.28 10.32 5.10
C LEU A 54 6.97 9.12 4.47
N GLN A 55 6.45 7.92 4.73
CA GLN A 55 6.89 6.68 4.09
C GLN A 55 5.72 6.05 3.34
N VAL A 56 5.96 5.68 2.08
CA VAL A 56 4.95 5.06 1.22
C VAL A 56 5.22 3.56 1.12
N TYR A 57 4.19 2.77 1.42
CA TYR A 57 4.21 1.32 1.37
C TYR A 57 3.18 0.81 0.38
N SER A 58 3.53 -0.24 -0.34
CA SER A 58 2.59 -0.97 -1.18
C SER A 58 1.88 -2.04 -0.36
N ALA A 59 0.57 -2.16 -0.52
CA ALA A 59 -0.24 -3.16 0.16
C ALA A 59 -1.41 -3.62 -0.71
N THR A 60 -2.00 -4.75 -0.33
CA THR A 60 -3.25 -5.23 -0.94
C THR A 60 -4.38 -5.08 0.08
N ILE A 61 -5.53 -4.62 -0.38
CA ILE A 61 -6.74 -4.56 0.43
C ILE A 61 -7.22 -5.99 0.70
N GLU A 62 -7.53 -6.30 1.94
CA GLU A 62 -8.09 -7.57 2.39
C GLU A 62 -9.40 -7.35 3.13
N GLY A 63 -10.29 -8.37 3.12
CA GLY A 63 -11.43 -8.36 4.03
C GLY A 63 -10.95 -8.44 5.49
N GLU A 64 -11.66 -7.79 6.41
CA GLU A 64 -11.35 -7.85 7.84
C GLU A 64 -11.26 -9.31 8.34
N ILE A 65 -12.23 -10.12 7.90
CA ILE A 65 -12.30 -11.56 8.19
C ILE A 65 -12.58 -12.30 6.89
N LYS A 66 -11.90 -13.41 6.68
CA LYS A 66 -12.15 -14.33 5.57
C LYS A 66 -12.42 -15.71 6.13
N ASN A 67 -13.59 -16.27 5.83
CA ASN A 67 -13.98 -17.61 6.20
C ASN A 67 -14.20 -18.48 4.96
N ASN A 68 -13.60 -19.65 4.99
CA ASN A 68 -13.81 -20.68 3.99
C ASN A 68 -14.90 -21.64 4.50
N ILE A 69 -15.96 -21.81 3.74
CA ILE A 69 -17.10 -22.66 4.07
C ILE A 69 -16.90 -24.03 3.43
N ALA A 70 -16.77 -25.04 4.27
CA ALA A 70 -16.54 -26.41 3.86
C ALA A 70 -17.10 -27.37 4.91
N PRO A 71 -17.59 -28.56 4.53
CA PRO A 71 -17.94 -29.60 5.49
C PRO A 71 -16.66 -30.26 6.02
N SER A 72 -16.75 -30.86 7.21
CA SER A 72 -15.62 -31.63 7.79
C SER A 72 -15.50 -33.03 7.19
N THR A 73 -16.54 -33.55 6.54
CA THR A 73 -16.56 -34.87 5.94
C THR A 73 -16.91 -34.81 4.45
N PRO A 74 -16.36 -35.70 3.62
CA PRO A 74 -16.75 -35.80 2.21
C PRO A 74 -18.25 -36.08 2.05
N GLY A 75 -18.83 -35.56 0.99
CA GLY A 75 -20.24 -35.77 0.68
C GLY A 75 -20.64 -35.10 -0.64
N ARG A 76 -21.84 -35.37 -1.12
CA ARG A 76 -22.41 -34.70 -2.27
C ARG A 76 -23.06 -33.38 -1.85
N ILE A 77 -22.82 -32.33 -2.62
CA ILE A 77 -23.47 -31.03 -2.47
C ILE A 77 -24.88 -31.14 -3.08
N SER A 78 -25.90 -31.06 -2.22
CA SER A 78 -27.29 -31.08 -2.68
C SER A 78 -27.66 -29.72 -3.31
N ARG A 79 -27.38 -28.64 -2.60
CA ARG A 79 -27.75 -27.29 -3.04
C ARG A 79 -26.84 -26.21 -2.45
N ILE A 80 -26.43 -25.26 -3.29
CA ILE A 80 -25.82 -24.00 -2.88
C ILE A 80 -26.89 -22.92 -3.04
N ARG A 81 -27.16 -22.17 -1.97
CA ARG A 81 -28.27 -21.21 -1.87
C ARG A 81 -27.89 -19.78 -2.21
N VAL A 82 -26.62 -19.53 -2.50
CA VAL A 82 -26.05 -18.18 -2.69
C VAL A 82 -25.11 -18.16 -3.88
N GLU A 83 -24.95 -16.97 -4.46
CA GLU A 83 -24.03 -16.70 -5.55
C GLU A 83 -22.91 -15.74 -5.11
N VAL A 84 -21.84 -15.64 -5.94
CA VAL A 84 -20.77 -14.68 -5.70
C VAL A 84 -21.32 -13.26 -5.79
N GLY A 85 -21.04 -12.46 -4.75
CA GLY A 85 -21.56 -11.10 -4.63
C GLY A 85 -22.72 -10.96 -3.65
N ASP A 86 -23.36 -12.08 -3.26
CA ASP A 86 -24.47 -12.03 -2.31
C ASP A 86 -24.03 -11.63 -0.91
N ASN A 87 -24.86 -10.80 -0.26
CA ASN A 87 -24.71 -10.49 1.17
C ASN A 87 -25.33 -11.60 2.01
N VAL A 88 -24.58 -12.08 2.98
CA VAL A 88 -24.98 -13.15 3.88
C VAL A 88 -24.89 -12.71 5.34
N ARG A 89 -25.74 -13.31 6.18
CA ARG A 89 -25.76 -13.06 7.63
C ARG A 89 -25.18 -14.23 8.39
N ARG A 90 -24.64 -13.96 9.55
CA ARG A 90 -24.21 -15.01 10.47
C ARG A 90 -25.36 -15.98 10.78
N GLY A 91 -25.11 -17.29 10.68
CA GLY A 91 -26.10 -18.34 10.88
C GLY A 91 -26.99 -18.64 9.66
N GLN A 92 -26.89 -17.87 8.59
CA GLN A 92 -27.60 -18.17 7.33
C GLN A 92 -27.02 -19.42 6.68
N ILE A 93 -27.87 -20.40 6.34
CA ILE A 93 -27.49 -21.63 5.63
C ILE A 93 -27.14 -21.24 4.18
N LEU A 94 -25.92 -21.58 3.78
CA LEU A 94 -25.37 -21.25 2.46
C LEU A 94 -25.32 -22.50 1.56
N VAL A 95 -25.02 -23.66 2.15
CA VAL A 95 -24.83 -24.92 1.41
C VAL A 95 -25.56 -26.03 2.16
N GLU A 96 -26.24 -26.86 1.42
CA GLU A 96 -26.88 -28.10 1.88
C GLU A 96 -26.15 -29.27 1.23
N MET A 97 -25.63 -30.17 2.05
CA MET A 97 -25.11 -31.47 1.62
C MET A 97 -26.24 -32.50 1.55
N ASP A 98 -25.92 -33.69 1.09
CA ASP A 98 -26.89 -34.82 1.09
C ASP A 98 -27.39 -35.09 2.52
N GLU A 99 -28.72 -35.06 2.70
CA GLU A 99 -29.39 -35.15 4.00
C GLU A 99 -29.82 -36.58 4.37
N THR A 100 -29.48 -37.59 3.56
CA THR A 100 -29.93 -38.96 3.79
C THR A 100 -29.54 -39.48 5.17
N THR A 101 -28.27 -39.32 5.53
CA THR A 101 -27.76 -39.74 6.84
C THR A 101 -28.30 -38.87 7.99
N LEU A 102 -28.47 -37.57 7.76
CA LEU A 102 -29.03 -36.63 8.72
C LEU A 102 -30.47 -37.03 9.09
N SER A 103 -31.32 -37.36 8.10
CA SER A 103 -32.70 -37.77 8.27
C SER A 103 -32.79 -39.10 9.05
N GLN A 104 -31.89 -40.05 8.78
CA GLN A 104 -31.83 -41.31 9.58
C GLN A 104 -31.47 -41.06 11.03
N GLN A 105 -30.48 -40.20 11.28
CA GLN A 105 -30.04 -39.86 12.63
C GLN A 105 -31.12 -39.06 13.40
N GLU A 106 -31.89 -38.23 12.71
CA GLU A 106 -33.04 -37.52 13.30
C GLU A 106 -34.12 -38.48 13.77
N MET A 107 -34.45 -39.49 12.97
CA MET A 107 -35.39 -40.52 13.38
C MET A 107 -34.91 -41.31 14.60
N GLN A 108 -33.62 -41.65 14.65
CA GLN A 108 -33.02 -42.33 15.83
C GLN A 108 -33.07 -41.44 17.08
N LEU A 109 -32.74 -40.17 16.96
CA LEU A 109 -32.81 -39.20 18.05
C LEU A 109 -34.23 -39.08 18.59
N LYS A 110 -35.23 -38.94 17.71
CA LYS A 110 -36.64 -38.86 18.10
C LYS A 110 -37.14 -40.10 18.85
N ASN A 111 -36.69 -41.31 18.45
CA ASN A 111 -36.99 -42.53 19.14
C ASN A 111 -36.39 -42.55 20.57
N LEU A 112 -35.12 -42.13 20.70
CA LEU A 112 -34.45 -42.02 22.01
C LEU A 112 -35.08 -40.93 22.90
N GLU A 113 -35.53 -39.83 22.34
CA GLU A 113 -36.27 -38.80 23.08
C GLU A 113 -37.59 -39.33 23.61
N THR A 114 -38.31 -40.14 22.82
CA THR A 114 -39.54 -40.77 23.24
C THR A 114 -39.27 -41.77 24.37
N GLU A 115 -38.23 -42.59 24.25
CA GLU A 115 -37.83 -43.57 25.27
C GLU A 115 -37.41 -42.87 26.55
N PHE A 116 -36.56 -41.82 26.46
CA PHE A 116 -36.16 -41.04 27.64
C PHE A 116 -37.36 -40.44 28.35
N ASN A 117 -38.31 -39.85 27.64
CA ASN A 117 -39.50 -39.25 28.23
C ASN A 117 -40.34 -40.29 29.00
N ARG A 118 -40.43 -41.54 28.50
CA ARG A 118 -41.10 -42.65 29.18
C ARG A 118 -40.38 -43.08 30.48
N ILE A 119 -39.05 -43.23 30.38
CA ILE A 119 -38.21 -43.61 31.54
C ILE A 119 -38.17 -42.48 32.58
N ASP A 120 -38.14 -41.24 32.17
CA ASP A 120 -38.17 -40.08 33.07
C ASP A 120 -39.47 -39.99 33.86
N GLN A 121 -40.62 -40.30 33.22
CA GLN A 121 -41.91 -40.37 33.91
C GLN A 121 -41.94 -41.55 34.93
N LEU A 122 -41.42 -42.71 34.56
CA LEU A 122 -41.35 -43.88 35.46
C LEU A 122 -40.40 -43.62 36.65
N TYR A 123 -39.23 -42.92 36.36
CA TYR A 123 -38.29 -42.58 37.42
C TYR A 123 -38.91 -41.65 38.47
N LYS A 124 -39.69 -40.65 38.02
CA LYS A 124 -40.39 -39.69 38.92
C LYS A 124 -41.37 -40.37 39.89
N VAL A 125 -41.92 -41.54 39.56
CA VAL A 125 -42.82 -42.31 40.41
C VAL A 125 -42.14 -43.52 41.06
N GLY A 126 -40.80 -43.63 40.94
CA GLY A 126 -40.05 -44.74 41.56
C GLY A 126 -40.15 -46.07 40.80
N GLY A 127 -40.63 -46.09 39.55
CA GLY A 127 -40.84 -47.28 38.73
C GLY A 127 -39.55 -47.81 38.02
N VAL A 128 -38.49 -47.08 38.02
CA VAL A 128 -37.14 -47.47 37.44
C VAL A 128 -36.02 -47.01 38.35
N SER A 129 -34.87 -47.69 38.27
CA SER A 129 -33.68 -47.32 39.03
C SER A 129 -33.00 -46.02 38.47
N LYS A 130 -32.28 -45.34 39.36
CA LYS A 130 -31.44 -44.17 38.92
C LYS A 130 -30.42 -44.58 37.85
N SER A 131 -29.83 -45.77 37.98
CA SER A 131 -28.85 -46.26 37.00
C SER A 131 -29.45 -46.45 35.61
N GLU A 132 -30.72 -46.92 35.55
CA GLU A 132 -31.42 -47.06 34.27
C GLU A 132 -31.76 -45.71 33.66
N TRP A 133 -32.24 -44.75 34.45
CA TRP A 133 -32.50 -43.39 34.03
C TRP A 133 -31.20 -42.70 33.53
N ASP A 134 -30.10 -42.82 34.31
CA ASP A 134 -28.79 -42.25 33.94
C ASP A 134 -28.28 -42.83 32.60
N ASN A 135 -28.46 -44.14 32.36
CA ASN A 135 -28.07 -44.79 31.10
C ASN A 135 -28.84 -44.25 29.89
N VAL A 136 -30.17 -44.14 29.97
CA VAL A 136 -30.99 -43.65 28.87
C VAL A 136 -30.73 -42.18 28.63
N ASN A 137 -30.52 -41.38 29.69
CA ASN A 137 -30.15 -39.98 29.57
C ASN A 137 -28.80 -39.81 28.85
N LEU A 138 -27.80 -40.62 29.22
CA LEU A 138 -26.49 -40.58 28.54
C LEU A 138 -26.60 -40.93 27.05
N GLN A 139 -27.40 -41.98 26.71
CA GLN A 139 -27.63 -42.35 25.31
C GLN A 139 -28.28 -41.22 24.52
N LEU A 140 -29.28 -40.54 25.11
CA LEU A 140 -29.94 -39.40 24.50
C LEU A 140 -28.96 -38.23 24.27
N GLU A 141 -28.16 -37.90 25.30
CA GLU A 141 -27.17 -36.80 25.17
C GLU A 141 -26.12 -37.10 24.09
N VAL A 142 -25.61 -38.35 24.00
CA VAL A 142 -24.69 -38.77 22.93
C VAL A 142 -25.36 -38.65 21.55
N ALA A 143 -26.61 -39.12 21.43
CA ALA A 143 -27.35 -39.04 20.16
C ALA A 143 -27.62 -37.58 19.75
N ARG A 144 -27.97 -36.69 20.68
CA ARG A 144 -28.15 -35.27 20.44
C ARG A 144 -26.87 -34.62 19.92
N LYS A 145 -25.74 -34.93 20.55
CA LYS A 145 -24.45 -34.39 20.15
C LYS A 145 -24.06 -34.87 18.75
N SER A 146 -24.25 -36.16 18.46
CA SER A 146 -23.99 -36.74 17.15
C SER A 146 -24.85 -36.11 16.06
N PHE A 147 -26.15 -35.94 16.31
CA PHE A 147 -27.09 -35.30 15.40
C PHE A 147 -26.67 -33.83 15.12
N GLN A 148 -26.34 -33.09 16.20
CA GLN A 148 -25.91 -31.68 16.04
C GLN A 148 -24.64 -31.55 15.17
N THR A 149 -23.64 -32.41 15.42
CA THR A 149 -22.41 -32.43 14.63
C THR A 149 -22.68 -32.78 13.15
N LEU A 150 -23.57 -33.77 12.92
CA LEU A 150 -23.93 -34.13 11.56
C LEU A 150 -24.73 -33.04 10.87
N LYS A 151 -25.63 -32.35 11.57
CA LYS A 151 -26.39 -31.22 11.07
C LYS A 151 -25.48 -30.06 10.66
N GLU A 152 -24.49 -29.71 11.47
CA GLU A 152 -23.51 -28.68 11.17
C GLU A 152 -22.66 -29.02 9.93
N ASN A 153 -22.38 -30.30 9.68
CA ASN A 153 -21.68 -30.77 8.49
C ASN A 153 -22.56 -30.90 7.25
N THR A 154 -23.87 -31.00 7.43
CA THR A 154 -24.86 -31.16 6.34
C THR A 154 -25.45 -29.81 5.92
N GLN A 155 -25.65 -28.90 6.88
CA GLN A 155 -26.20 -27.56 6.66
C GLN A 155 -25.14 -26.51 7.00
N LEU A 156 -24.33 -26.13 6.00
CA LEU A 156 -23.21 -25.21 6.23
C LEU A 156 -23.71 -23.78 6.29
N ALA A 157 -23.56 -23.16 7.46
CA ALA A 157 -23.98 -21.79 7.71
C ALA A 157 -22.80 -20.83 7.70
N SER A 158 -23.06 -19.55 7.40
CA SER A 158 -22.05 -18.50 7.51
C SER A 158 -21.71 -18.24 8.98
N PRO A 159 -20.43 -18.25 9.38
CA PRO A 159 -20.01 -17.86 10.72
C PRO A 159 -19.97 -16.35 10.96
N ILE A 160 -20.08 -15.55 9.91
CA ILE A 160 -19.99 -14.09 9.93
C ILE A 160 -21.05 -13.41 9.05
N ASP A 161 -21.31 -12.14 9.29
CA ASP A 161 -21.93 -11.27 8.31
C ASP A 161 -20.89 -10.87 7.27
N GLY A 162 -21.24 -10.93 5.98
CA GLY A 162 -20.29 -10.62 4.93
C GLY A 162 -20.82 -10.81 3.52
N VAL A 163 -19.90 -10.91 2.56
CA VAL A 163 -20.20 -11.11 1.15
C VAL A 163 -19.54 -12.40 0.66
N VAL A 164 -20.25 -13.16 -0.16
CA VAL A 164 -19.69 -14.33 -0.84
C VAL A 164 -18.69 -13.86 -1.91
N THR A 165 -17.43 -14.25 -1.75
CA THR A 165 -16.35 -13.80 -2.65
C THR A 165 -15.84 -14.88 -3.59
N ALA A 166 -16.13 -16.15 -3.30
CA ALA A 166 -15.81 -17.27 -4.18
C ALA A 166 -16.83 -18.40 -4.04
N ARG A 167 -17.07 -19.11 -5.12
CA ARG A 167 -17.85 -20.33 -5.24
C ARG A 167 -17.07 -21.30 -6.12
N ASN A 168 -16.68 -22.47 -5.57
CA ASN A 168 -15.77 -23.39 -6.24
C ASN A 168 -16.45 -24.72 -6.66
N TYR A 169 -17.75 -24.88 -6.37
CA TYR A 169 -18.52 -26.07 -6.69
C TYR A 169 -19.90 -25.71 -7.17
N ASP A 170 -20.53 -26.66 -7.86
CA ASP A 170 -21.92 -26.59 -8.30
C ASP A 170 -22.81 -27.60 -7.57
N ASN A 171 -24.14 -27.41 -7.74
CA ASN A 171 -25.11 -28.33 -7.19
C ASN A 171 -24.93 -29.72 -7.82
N GLY A 172 -24.87 -30.75 -6.98
CA GLY A 172 -24.66 -32.12 -7.42
C GLY A 172 -23.20 -32.59 -7.39
N ASP A 173 -22.23 -31.69 -7.21
CA ASP A 173 -20.82 -32.04 -7.14
C ASP A 173 -20.49 -32.84 -5.88
N LEU A 174 -19.42 -33.62 -5.95
CA LEU A 174 -18.80 -34.25 -4.80
C LEU A 174 -17.77 -33.33 -4.19
N TYR A 175 -17.84 -33.09 -2.89
CA TYR A 175 -16.85 -32.30 -2.17
C TYR A 175 -15.48 -32.99 -2.17
N GLY A 176 -14.45 -32.30 -2.68
CA GLY A 176 -13.09 -32.80 -2.91
C GLY A 176 -12.02 -32.15 -2.04
N GLY A 177 -12.40 -31.44 -0.95
CA GLY A 177 -11.45 -30.88 0.02
C GLY A 177 -11.17 -29.38 -0.12
N GLN A 178 -11.48 -28.75 -1.25
CA GLN A 178 -11.40 -27.30 -1.41
C GLN A 178 -12.64 -26.64 -0.81
N ALA A 179 -12.53 -25.45 -0.21
CA ALA A 179 -13.67 -24.70 0.29
C ALA A 179 -14.76 -24.53 -0.78
N ILE A 180 -16.01 -24.81 -0.42
CA ILE A 180 -17.17 -24.69 -1.34
C ILE A 180 -17.41 -23.21 -1.64
N LEU A 181 -17.44 -22.39 -0.59
CA LEU A 181 -17.61 -20.94 -0.67
C LEU A 181 -16.55 -20.23 0.16
N ALA A 182 -16.23 -19.00 -0.21
CA ALA A 182 -15.52 -18.07 0.66
C ALA A 182 -16.43 -16.89 1.01
N VAL A 183 -16.55 -16.57 2.29
CA VAL A 183 -17.29 -15.42 2.79
C VAL A 183 -16.30 -14.46 3.42
N GLN A 184 -16.38 -13.17 3.06
CA GLN A 184 -15.51 -12.14 3.61
C GLN A 184 -16.32 -10.99 4.20
N LYS A 185 -15.88 -10.49 5.35
CA LYS A 185 -16.35 -9.22 5.89
C LYS A 185 -15.54 -8.11 5.23
N ILE A 186 -16.20 -7.31 4.40
CA ILE A 186 -15.58 -6.26 3.57
C ILE A 186 -15.86 -4.84 4.07
N ALA A 187 -16.50 -4.70 5.20
CA ALA A 187 -16.73 -3.45 5.89
C ALA A 187 -16.57 -3.67 7.41
N PRO A 188 -15.47 -3.17 8.01
CA PRO A 188 -14.33 -2.50 7.37
C PRO A 188 -13.48 -3.45 6.52
N VAL A 189 -12.49 -2.91 5.82
CA VAL A 189 -11.39 -3.66 5.19
C VAL A 189 -10.10 -3.42 5.95
N LYS A 190 -9.11 -4.25 5.70
CA LYS A 190 -7.76 -4.09 6.23
C LYS A 190 -6.70 -4.18 5.17
N LEU A 191 -5.52 -3.70 5.47
CA LEU A 191 -4.31 -3.91 4.69
C LEU A 191 -3.13 -4.07 5.64
N THR A 192 -2.12 -4.81 5.20
CA THR A 192 -0.90 -5.04 5.97
C THR A 192 0.27 -4.45 5.20
N ILE A 193 1.06 -3.60 5.87
CA ILE A 193 2.31 -3.06 5.36
C ILE A 193 3.49 -3.62 6.15
N ASN A 194 4.65 -3.76 5.50
CA ASN A 194 5.88 -4.21 6.14
C ASN A 194 6.77 -2.99 6.38
N VAL A 195 6.92 -2.59 7.63
CA VAL A 195 7.67 -1.40 8.05
C VAL A 195 9.06 -1.82 8.51
N SER A 196 10.11 -1.06 8.12
CA SER A 196 11.49 -1.33 8.55
C SER A 196 11.64 -1.21 10.07
N GLU A 197 12.45 -2.11 10.68
CA GLU A 197 12.68 -2.19 12.12
C GLU A 197 13.17 -0.87 12.73
N GLN A 198 13.91 -0.06 11.98
CA GLN A 198 14.38 1.27 12.41
C GLN A 198 13.25 2.22 12.82
N PHE A 199 12.04 1.97 12.36
CA PHE A 199 10.86 2.79 12.67
C PHE A 199 9.96 2.18 13.75
N TYR A 200 10.35 1.05 14.35
CA TYR A 200 9.53 0.34 15.32
C TYR A 200 9.05 1.23 16.48
N SER A 201 9.95 2.08 17.02
CA SER A 201 9.62 3.00 18.12
C SER A 201 8.75 4.20 17.70
N LYS A 202 8.63 4.47 16.40
CA LYS A 202 7.90 5.63 15.86
C LYS A 202 6.46 5.30 15.52
N VAL A 203 6.17 4.06 15.14
CA VAL A 203 4.81 3.62 14.78
C VAL A 203 4.01 3.31 16.03
N LYS A 204 2.79 3.84 16.11
CA LYS A 204 1.88 3.62 17.23
C LYS A 204 0.51 3.16 16.76
N LYS A 205 -0.14 2.36 17.60
CA LYS A 205 -1.54 2.01 17.38
C LYS A 205 -2.41 3.27 17.41
N GLY A 206 -3.27 3.41 16.39
CA GLY A 206 -4.13 4.58 16.19
C GLY A 206 -3.56 5.62 15.24
N ASP A 207 -2.30 5.50 14.80
CA ASP A 207 -1.71 6.41 13.81
C ASP A 207 -2.57 6.40 12.54
N GLU A 208 -2.79 7.58 11.98
CA GLU A 208 -3.53 7.74 10.73
C GLU A 208 -2.63 7.43 9.53
N VAL A 209 -3.21 6.70 8.58
CA VAL A 209 -2.55 6.29 7.35
C VAL A 209 -3.39 6.75 6.18
N SER A 210 -2.76 7.47 5.27
CA SER A 210 -3.38 7.89 4.01
C SER A 210 -3.25 6.77 2.98
N ILE A 211 -4.36 6.43 2.33
CA ILE A 211 -4.43 5.30 1.40
C ILE A 211 -4.95 5.78 0.06
N GLU A 212 -4.18 5.52 -0.98
CA GLU A 212 -4.51 5.86 -2.37
C GLU A 212 -4.56 4.60 -3.22
N LEU A 213 -5.56 4.54 -4.12
CA LEU A 213 -5.75 3.44 -5.05
C LEU A 213 -5.78 3.96 -6.49
N ASP A 214 -5.13 3.24 -7.39
CA ASP A 214 -5.16 3.58 -8.82
C ASP A 214 -6.57 3.48 -9.44
N ALA A 215 -7.44 2.67 -8.81
CA ALA A 215 -8.84 2.55 -9.21
C ALA A 215 -9.68 3.83 -8.94
N TYR A 216 -9.23 4.69 -8.04
CA TYR A 216 -9.91 5.94 -7.65
C TYR A 216 -8.92 7.11 -7.66
N PRO A 217 -8.50 7.60 -8.84
CA PRO A 217 -7.51 8.68 -8.95
C PRO A 217 -8.00 9.95 -8.27
N GLY A 218 -7.18 10.50 -7.37
CA GLY A 218 -7.50 11.73 -6.63
C GLY A 218 -8.39 11.56 -5.40
N GLU A 219 -8.88 10.34 -5.12
CA GLU A 219 -9.52 10.04 -3.84
C GLU A 219 -8.51 9.47 -2.85
N THR A 220 -8.57 9.96 -1.62
CA THR A 220 -7.75 9.48 -0.50
C THR A 220 -8.64 8.88 0.56
N PHE A 221 -8.34 7.65 0.97
CA PHE A 221 -9.01 6.97 2.06
C PHE A 221 -8.15 7.06 3.31
N THR A 222 -8.77 7.20 4.46
CA THR A 222 -8.06 7.27 5.74
C THR A 222 -8.25 5.97 6.51
N GLY A 223 -7.15 5.32 6.84
CA GLY A 223 -7.10 4.17 7.74
C GLY A 223 -6.42 4.51 9.05
N LYS A 224 -6.47 3.57 10.00
CA LYS A 224 -5.77 3.67 11.28
C LYS A 224 -5.01 2.39 11.57
N VAL A 225 -3.81 2.53 12.11
CA VAL A 225 -3.03 1.39 12.61
C VAL A 225 -3.83 0.67 13.69
N SER A 226 -4.22 -0.57 13.41
CA SER A 226 -5.00 -1.43 14.31
C SER A 226 -4.12 -2.37 15.13
N LEU A 227 -3.09 -2.93 14.49
CA LEU A 227 -2.17 -3.88 15.10
C LEU A 227 -0.74 -3.67 14.60
N ILE A 228 0.21 -3.70 15.51
CA ILE A 228 1.64 -3.76 15.24
C ILE A 228 2.11 -5.13 15.71
N TYR A 229 2.66 -5.92 14.81
CA TYR A 229 3.15 -7.26 15.14
C TYR A 229 4.39 -7.16 16.03
N PRO A 230 4.49 -7.98 17.08
CA PRO A 230 5.62 -7.92 18.02
C PRO A 230 6.88 -8.61 17.50
N THR A 231 6.81 -9.23 16.32
CA THR A 231 7.91 -9.99 15.71
C THR A 231 8.46 -9.26 14.50
N ILE A 232 9.79 -9.28 14.36
CA ILE A 232 10.51 -8.76 13.21
C ILE A 232 10.94 -9.96 12.35
N ASP A 233 10.72 -9.88 11.05
CA ASP A 233 11.22 -10.86 10.10
C ASP A 233 12.73 -10.68 9.95
N ALA A 234 13.50 -11.71 10.28
CA ALA A 234 14.97 -11.67 10.31
C ALA A 234 15.61 -11.59 8.91
N MET A 235 14.87 -11.95 7.84
CA MET A 235 15.39 -11.88 6.47
C MET A 235 15.20 -10.49 5.86
N THR A 236 14.08 -9.85 6.15
CA THR A 236 13.71 -8.55 5.55
C THR A 236 13.95 -7.37 6.48
N HIS A 237 14.24 -7.61 7.78
CA HIS A 237 14.35 -6.59 8.82
C HIS A 237 13.13 -5.67 8.88
N THR A 238 11.92 -6.26 8.70
CA THR A 238 10.65 -5.53 8.75
C THR A 238 9.70 -6.17 9.76
N PHE A 239 8.73 -5.39 10.21
CA PHE A 239 7.61 -5.88 11.01
C PHE A 239 6.28 -5.54 10.32
N PRO A 240 5.29 -6.45 10.35
CA PRO A 240 3.98 -6.19 9.78
C PRO A 240 3.20 -5.19 10.65
N VAL A 241 2.49 -4.28 9.98
CA VAL A 241 1.56 -3.34 10.59
C VAL A 241 0.23 -3.48 9.89
N GLU A 242 -0.82 -3.83 10.63
CA GLU A 242 -2.17 -3.93 10.11
C GLU A 242 -2.89 -2.58 10.25
N ILE A 243 -3.50 -2.14 9.18
CA ILE A 243 -4.25 -0.89 9.09
C ILE A 243 -5.70 -1.24 8.79
N ASN A 244 -6.61 -0.73 9.60
CA ASN A 244 -8.04 -0.88 9.42
C ASN A 244 -8.59 0.36 8.69
N VAL A 245 -9.43 0.14 7.67
CA VAL A 245 -10.00 1.20 6.82
C VAL A 245 -11.50 1.08 6.81
N PRO A 246 -12.25 2.09 7.22
CA PRO A 246 -13.69 2.15 7.05
C PRO A 246 -14.06 1.98 5.56
N ASN A 247 -15.10 1.20 5.29
CA ASN A 247 -15.55 0.92 3.93
C ASN A 247 -17.09 0.91 3.86
N THR A 248 -17.72 1.95 4.37
CA THR A 248 -19.18 2.06 4.41
C THR A 248 -19.82 2.09 3.03
N ASP A 249 -19.13 2.71 2.07
CA ASP A 249 -19.58 2.86 0.69
C ASP A 249 -19.24 1.64 -0.18
N LEU A 250 -18.58 0.63 0.41
CA LEU A 250 -18.16 -0.59 -0.27
C LEU A 250 -17.30 -0.36 -1.53
N LYS A 251 -16.63 0.80 -1.62
CA LYS A 251 -15.72 1.13 -2.72
C LYS A 251 -14.46 0.27 -2.70
N LEU A 252 -13.91 0.00 -1.52
CA LEU A 252 -12.72 -0.81 -1.36
C LEU A 252 -13.06 -2.29 -1.46
N ARG A 253 -12.44 -2.97 -2.42
CA ARG A 253 -12.66 -4.40 -2.64
C ARG A 253 -11.41 -5.20 -2.27
N PRO A 254 -11.54 -6.33 -1.58
CA PRO A 254 -10.42 -7.24 -1.38
C PRO A 254 -9.75 -7.60 -2.70
N GLY A 255 -8.41 -7.59 -2.72
CA GLY A 255 -7.59 -7.79 -3.90
C GLY A 255 -7.15 -6.51 -4.61
N MET A 256 -7.70 -5.34 -4.28
CA MET A 256 -7.22 -4.06 -4.84
C MET A 256 -5.84 -3.73 -4.29
N PHE A 257 -4.98 -3.20 -5.16
CA PHE A 257 -3.68 -2.68 -4.81
C PHE A 257 -3.82 -1.25 -4.28
N ALA A 258 -3.10 -0.95 -3.20
CA ALA A 258 -3.13 0.34 -2.53
C ALA A 258 -1.71 0.83 -2.18
N ARG A 259 -1.52 2.14 -2.18
CA ARG A 259 -0.37 2.83 -1.60
C ARG A 259 -0.79 3.41 -0.25
N ALA A 260 -0.13 2.96 0.79
CA ALA A 260 -0.35 3.43 2.17
C ALA A 260 0.78 4.37 2.57
N THR A 261 0.46 5.62 2.87
CA THR A 261 1.41 6.63 3.34
C THR A 261 1.28 6.78 4.84
N LEU A 262 2.34 6.40 5.55
CA LEU A 262 2.46 6.48 7.00
C LEU A 262 3.34 7.67 7.38
N ASN A 263 2.88 8.51 8.29
CA ASN A 263 3.67 9.59 8.87
C ASN A 263 4.42 9.06 10.10
N LEU A 264 5.76 9.04 10.01
CA LEU A 264 6.66 8.56 11.06
C LEU A 264 7.13 9.66 12.02
N GLY A 265 6.42 10.78 12.07
CA GLY A 265 6.73 11.95 12.88
C GLY A 265 7.24 13.11 12.05
N THR A 266 7.73 14.13 12.73
CA THR A 266 8.23 15.37 12.13
C THR A 266 9.66 15.57 12.56
N LEU A 267 10.52 15.98 11.63
CA LEU A 267 11.89 16.39 11.93
C LEU A 267 12.08 17.84 11.49
N ASP A 268 12.83 18.58 12.26
CA ASP A 268 13.18 19.95 11.92
C ASP A 268 14.38 19.95 10.99
N HIS A 269 14.13 20.24 9.70
CA HIS A 269 15.17 20.27 8.66
C HIS A 269 15.15 21.59 7.91
N VAL A 270 16.33 21.97 7.40
CA VAL A 270 16.46 23.13 6.52
C VAL A 270 15.73 22.86 5.22
N VAL A 271 14.94 23.83 4.77
CA VAL A 271 14.21 23.76 3.51
C VAL A 271 14.72 24.80 2.54
N VAL A 272 14.99 24.38 1.30
CA VAL A 272 15.54 25.25 0.25
C VAL A 272 14.68 25.21 -1.02
N PRO A 273 14.57 26.31 -1.78
CA PRO A 273 13.93 26.31 -3.09
C PRO A 273 14.66 25.38 -4.08
N ASP A 274 13.92 24.70 -4.94
CA ASP A 274 14.46 23.83 -6.01
C ASP A 274 15.48 24.58 -6.90
N LEU A 275 15.22 25.87 -7.14
CA LEU A 275 16.08 26.77 -7.92
C LEU A 275 17.48 26.96 -7.34
N ALA A 276 17.70 26.72 -6.04
CA ALA A 276 19.01 26.84 -5.40
C ALA A 276 19.90 25.62 -5.61
N ILE A 277 19.33 24.49 -6.06
CA ILE A 277 20.01 23.19 -6.13
C ILE A 277 20.66 23.02 -7.48
N GLU A 278 21.97 22.86 -7.50
CA GLU A 278 22.72 22.53 -8.69
C GLU A 278 23.09 21.05 -8.75
N LYS A 279 22.89 20.45 -9.92
CA LYS A 279 23.29 19.07 -10.21
C LYS A 279 24.63 19.07 -10.93
N ARG A 280 25.63 18.43 -10.35
CA ARG A 280 26.93 18.26 -11.03
C ARG A 280 26.80 17.15 -12.08
N ALA A 281 27.18 17.51 -13.31
CA ALA A 281 27.21 16.53 -14.40
C ALA A 281 28.20 15.39 -14.09
N GLY A 282 27.75 14.16 -14.22
CA GLY A 282 28.57 12.96 -14.09
C GLY A 282 28.69 12.35 -12.70
N SER A 283 28.38 13.03 -11.59
CA SER A 283 28.49 12.45 -10.22
C SER A 283 27.16 12.15 -9.56
N GLY A 284 26.06 12.76 -10.02
CA GLY A 284 24.78 12.67 -9.33
C GLY A 284 24.67 13.51 -8.04
N ASP A 285 25.78 14.08 -7.57
CA ASP A 285 25.82 14.93 -6.39
C ASP A 285 24.99 16.19 -6.56
N ARG A 286 24.44 16.67 -5.45
CA ARG A 286 23.70 17.92 -5.35
C ARG A 286 24.47 18.93 -4.54
N PHE A 287 24.42 20.19 -4.95
CA PHE A 287 25.15 21.29 -4.32
C PHE A 287 24.27 22.52 -4.23
N VAL A 288 24.63 23.38 -3.28
CA VAL A 288 24.05 24.70 -3.09
C VAL A 288 25.20 25.70 -2.92
N TYR A 289 25.09 26.91 -3.48
CA TYR A 289 26.01 27.99 -3.20
C TYR A 289 25.58 28.75 -1.95
N VAL A 290 26.36 28.66 -0.90
CA VAL A 290 26.17 29.42 0.34
C VAL A 290 26.93 30.74 0.21
N TYR A 291 26.27 31.86 0.50
CA TYR A 291 26.88 33.18 0.48
C TYR A 291 27.49 33.51 1.83
N GLU A 292 28.78 33.85 1.82
CA GLU A 292 29.54 34.29 2.99
C GLU A 292 30.50 35.42 2.64
N ASN A 293 30.38 36.57 3.32
CA ASN A 293 31.32 37.69 3.24
C ASN A 293 31.66 38.13 1.82
N GLY A 294 30.66 38.21 0.92
CA GLY A 294 30.88 38.67 -0.47
C GLY A 294 31.31 37.58 -1.45
N LYS A 295 31.45 36.33 -0.98
CA LYS A 295 31.85 35.16 -1.78
C LYS A 295 30.80 34.06 -1.68
N VAL A 296 30.82 33.16 -2.63
CA VAL A 296 29.99 31.95 -2.61
C VAL A 296 30.85 30.73 -2.35
N ILE A 297 30.38 29.87 -1.45
CA ILE A 297 30.98 28.57 -1.09
C ILE A 297 30.12 27.47 -1.69
N TYR A 298 30.73 26.53 -2.40
CA TYR A 298 30.08 25.41 -3.02
C TYR A 298 29.89 24.27 -2.01
N SER A 299 28.72 24.17 -1.42
CA SER A 299 28.41 23.20 -0.37
C SER A 299 27.68 21.99 -0.95
N LYS A 300 28.21 20.79 -0.71
CA LYS A 300 27.54 19.54 -1.03
C LYS A 300 26.36 19.33 -0.07
N VAL A 301 25.19 19.01 -0.63
CA VAL A 301 23.97 18.80 0.15
C VAL A 301 23.40 17.41 -0.08
N GLU A 302 22.77 16.88 0.96
CA GLU A 302 21.99 15.67 0.88
C GLU A 302 20.51 16.06 0.90
N LEU A 303 19.79 15.69 -0.19
CA LEU A 303 18.39 16.02 -0.32
C LEU A 303 17.53 14.98 0.38
N GLY A 304 16.54 15.44 1.12
CA GLY A 304 15.42 14.67 1.65
C GLY A 304 14.20 14.72 0.72
N GLN A 305 13.03 14.92 1.30
CA GLN A 305 11.78 14.96 0.57
C GLN A 305 11.61 16.22 -0.25
N ARG A 306 10.88 16.10 -1.38
CA ARG A 306 10.44 17.23 -2.16
C ARG A 306 9.11 17.77 -1.60
N LEU A 307 9.09 19.05 -1.28
CA LEU A 307 7.96 19.77 -0.68
C LEU A 307 7.42 20.82 -1.68
N GLY A 308 6.74 20.34 -2.72
CA GLY A 308 6.26 21.19 -3.81
C GLY A 308 7.41 21.73 -4.67
N ASP A 309 7.71 23.03 -4.56
CA ASP A 309 8.80 23.76 -5.22
C ASP A 309 10.08 23.87 -4.37
N ARG A 310 10.12 23.20 -3.22
CA ARG A 310 11.23 23.20 -2.25
C ARG A 310 11.71 21.79 -1.98
N TYR A 311 12.93 21.68 -1.44
CA TYR A 311 13.51 20.43 -0.98
C TYR A 311 13.94 20.53 0.49
N GLU A 312 13.70 19.49 1.23
CA GLU A 312 14.32 19.22 2.52
C GLU A 312 15.81 18.95 2.33
N LEU A 313 16.65 19.55 3.16
CA LEU A 313 18.07 19.21 3.27
C LEU A 313 18.30 18.39 4.54
N ILE A 314 18.79 17.16 4.36
CA ILE A 314 19.21 16.30 5.48
C ILE A 314 20.53 16.82 6.04
N SER A 315 21.40 17.34 5.16
CA SER A 315 22.70 17.92 5.56
C SER A 315 23.25 18.90 4.52
N GLY A 316 24.23 19.72 4.92
CA GLY A 316 25.05 20.54 4.02
C GLY A 316 24.88 22.04 4.16
N VAL A 317 23.79 22.56 4.73
CA VAL A 317 23.58 24.00 4.94
C VAL A 317 23.05 24.26 6.34
N PRO A 318 23.65 25.17 7.13
CA PRO A 318 23.15 25.50 8.46
C PRO A 318 21.89 26.38 8.40
N ASP A 319 21.09 26.35 9.48
CA ASP A 319 19.93 27.23 9.63
C ASP A 319 20.33 28.72 9.54
N GLY A 320 19.49 29.52 8.89
CA GLY A 320 19.69 30.95 8.73
C GLY A 320 20.74 31.35 7.70
N ALA A 321 21.41 30.40 7.02
CA ALA A 321 22.34 30.68 5.95
C ALA A 321 21.67 31.41 4.76
N GLN A 322 22.44 32.17 4.04
CA GLN A 322 22.01 32.80 2.76
C GLN A 322 22.50 31.95 1.61
N ILE A 323 21.58 31.51 0.75
CA ILE A 323 21.90 30.70 -0.42
C ILE A 323 21.56 31.44 -1.72
N VAL A 324 22.24 31.10 -2.77
CA VAL A 324 21.99 31.66 -4.11
C VAL A 324 20.82 30.93 -4.76
N ILE A 325 19.83 31.70 -5.22
CA ILE A 325 18.67 31.19 -5.95
C ILE A 325 18.59 31.60 -7.42
N ALA A 326 19.45 32.54 -7.86
CA ALA A 326 19.54 32.95 -9.27
C ALA A 326 20.97 33.36 -9.58
N GLY A 327 21.38 33.13 -10.84
CA GLY A 327 22.73 33.45 -11.33
C GLY A 327 23.74 32.30 -11.19
N LEU A 328 23.29 31.07 -10.83
CA LEU A 328 24.16 29.92 -10.54
C LEU A 328 25.12 29.53 -11.66
N SER A 329 24.69 29.62 -12.94
CA SER A 329 25.47 29.15 -14.11
C SER A 329 26.83 29.84 -14.32
N LYS A 330 27.07 30.94 -13.63
CA LYS A 330 28.32 31.73 -13.72
C LYS A 330 29.18 31.62 -12.47
N LEU A 331 28.79 30.79 -11.53
CA LEU A 331 29.45 30.65 -10.24
C LEU A 331 30.49 29.53 -10.25
N SER A 332 31.47 29.68 -9.39
CA SER A 332 32.44 28.65 -9.01
C SER A 332 32.75 28.83 -7.53
N ASP A 333 33.29 27.79 -6.92
CA ASP A 333 33.67 27.84 -5.52
C ASP A 333 34.62 28.99 -5.20
N GLY A 334 34.34 29.73 -4.12
CA GLY A 334 35.14 30.88 -3.68
C GLY A 334 34.97 32.16 -4.49
N ARG A 335 34.09 32.19 -5.55
CA ARG A 335 33.93 33.37 -6.41
C ARG A 335 33.25 34.52 -5.69
N GLU A 336 33.79 35.73 -5.90
CA GLU A 336 33.16 36.97 -5.43
C GLU A 336 31.91 37.28 -6.26
N VAL A 337 30.86 37.72 -5.60
CA VAL A 337 29.55 38.01 -6.21
C VAL A 337 29.01 39.37 -5.77
N GLU A 338 28.12 39.93 -6.56
CA GLU A 338 27.33 41.10 -6.23
C GLU A 338 25.89 40.69 -5.99
N VAL A 339 25.35 41.06 -4.83
CA VAL A 339 23.96 40.72 -4.45
C VAL A 339 23.02 41.73 -5.12
N GLU A 340 22.12 41.19 -5.94
CA GLU A 340 21.04 41.99 -6.53
C GLU A 340 19.93 42.14 -5.46
N LYS A 341 19.55 43.42 -5.18
CA LYS A 341 18.52 43.76 -4.21
C LYS A 341 17.13 43.43 -4.71
#